data_8b1e2ccf8e83b33cabe348527ed93472
#
_entry.id   8b1e2ccf8e83b33cabe348527ed93472
#
_cell.length_a   1.000
_cell.length_b   1.000
_cell.length_c   1.000
_cell.angle_alpha   90.00
_cell.angle_beta   90.00
_cell.angle_gamma   90.00
#
_symmetry.space_group_name_H-M   'P 1'
#
loop_
_entity.id
_entity.type
_entity.pdbx_description
1 polymer ?
#
loop_
_entity_poly.entity_id
_entity_poly.type
_entity_poly.pdbx_seq_one_letter_code
_entity_poly.pdbx_strand_id
1 'polypeptide(L)'
;EVRAFKKTLQTERYDLVIDAQGLIKSGIISRMSRGLTIGLSNHTIREPLATLFYNKRYSVPWEDHAVDRIRQLFSRALKHEYDKDEINYGLDTSLVDAESVVNHKQLVFLHGTTWATKHWPESYWRHLAYIATENGFSVLLPWGNELERQRAERVAAGNNQVTVLERMPLKGVARMIYRSAGVIAVDTGLGHLAAALSKPTLSLYGPTNPGLSGTFGHQQIHMKSNLNCSPCX
;
A
#
# COMPACT_ATOMS: atom_id res chain seq x y z
N GLU A 1 4.65 -18.38 24.50
CA GLU A 1 4.00 -17.56 23.48
C GLU A 1 3.69 -18.37 22.22
N VAL A 2 4.67 -19.02 21.55
CA VAL A 2 4.47 -19.78 20.31
C VAL A 2 3.44 -20.90 20.49
N ARG A 3 3.50 -21.64 21.62
CA ARG A 3 2.54 -22.72 21.90
C ARG A 3 1.12 -22.18 22.08
N ALA A 4 0.96 -21.05 22.74
CA ALA A 4 -0.35 -20.40 22.92
C ALA A 4 -0.91 -19.95 21.58
N PHE A 5 -0.08 -19.29 20.77
CA PHE A 5 -0.43 -18.86 19.41
C PHE A 5 -0.88 -20.04 18.55
N LYS A 6 -0.10 -21.15 18.55
CA LYS A 6 -0.47 -22.35 17.79
C LYS A 6 -1.82 -22.91 18.26
N LYS A 7 -2.06 -22.95 19.58
CA LYS A 7 -3.32 -23.43 20.14
C LYS A 7 -4.49 -22.58 19.65
N THR A 8 -4.33 -21.25 19.70
CA THR A 8 -5.35 -20.31 19.20
C THR A 8 -5.61 -20.52 17.70
N LEU A 9 -4.54 -20.63 16.90
CA LEU A 9 -4.66 -20.86 15.45
C LEU A 9 -5.40 -22.18 15.14
N GLN A 10 -5.28 -23.17 16.00
CA GLN A 10 -5.88 -24.49 15.83
C GLN A 10 -7.26 -24.65 16.50
N THR A 11 -7.84 -23.57 17.04
CA THR A 11 -9.22 -23.62 17.54
C THR A 11 -10.21 -23.76 16.40
N GLU A 12 -9.84 -23.24 15.22
CA GLU A 12 -10.63 -23.36 14.01
C GLU A 12 -10.02 -24.42 13.07
N ARG A 13 -10.86 -25.07 12.30
CA ARG A 13 -10.43 -25.95 11.23
C ARG A 13 -10.65 -25.25 9.89
N TYR A 14 -9.57 -24.96 9.20
CA TYR A 14 -9.63 -24.26 7.92
C TYR A 14 -9.64 -25.28 6.78
N ASP A 15 -10.54 -25.12 5.82
CA ASP A 15 -10.54 -25.93 4.60
C ASP A 15 -9.32 -25.62 3.75
N LEU A 16 -8.89 -24.36 3.77
CA LEU A 16 -7.81 -23.87 2.93
C LEU A 16 -7.06 -22.74 3.63
N VAL A 17 -5.73 -22.74 3.50
CA VAL A 17 -4.85 -21.68 3.99
C VAL A 17 -3.96 -21.24 2.85
N ILE A 18 -4.05 -19.96 2.46
CA ILE A 18 -3.27 -19.42 1.34
C ILE A 18 -2.18 -18.48 1.89
N ASP A 19 -0.91 -18.82 1.64
CA ASP A 19 0.21 -17.94 2.00
C ASP A 19 0.52 -17.03 0.80
N ALA A 20 0.06 -15.78 0.90
CA ALA A 20 0.32 -14.75 -0.11
C ALA A 20 1.63 -13.98 0.15
N GLN A 21 2.28 -14.20 1.30
CA GLN A 21 3.51 -13.48 1.64
C GLN A 21 4.77 -14.17 1.08
N GLY A 22 4.79 -15.50 1.10
CA GLY A 22 5.89 -16.27 0.51
C GLY A 22 7.20 -16.20 1.28
N LEU A 23 7.14 -16.10 2.60
CA LEU A 23 8.30 -16.09 3.48
C LEU A 23 8.32 -17.35 4.33
N ILE A 24 9.50 -17.76 4.81
CA ILE A 24 9.65 -18.92 5.70
C ILE A 24 8.74 -18.75 6.93
N LYS A 25 8.73 -17.56 7.52
CA LYS A 25 7.90 -17.30 8.71
C LYS A 25 6.40 -17.47 8.44
N SER A 26 5.91 -17.01 7.29
CA SER A 26 4.49 -17.14 6.92
C SER A 26 4.18 -18.59 6.55
N GLY A 27 5.11 -19.29 5.89
CA GLY A 27 4.99 -20.71 5.59
C GLY A 27 4.85 -21.56 6.87
N ILE A 28 5.68 -21.29 7.87
CA ILE A 28 5.60 -21.98 9.18
C ILE A 28 4.21 -21.72 9.81
N ILE A 29 3.75 -20.48 9.83
CA ILE A 29 2.45 -20.13 10.39
C ILE A 29 1.33 -20.87 9.64
N SER A 30 1.39 -20.86 8.31
CA SER A 30 0.41 -21.57 7.47
C SER A 30 0.39 -23.07 7.77
N ARG A 31 1.56 -23.68 7.96
CA ARG A 31 1.68 -25.11 8.28
C ARG A 31 1.19 -25.44 9.69
N MET A 32 1.26 -24.49 10.63
CA MET A 32 0.71 -24.66 11.98
C MET A 32 -0.81 -24.75 12.01
N SER A 33 -1.48 -24.19 11.01
CA SER A 33 -2.93 -24.34 10.85
C SER A 33 -3.26 -25.79 10.47
N ARG A 34 -4.52 -26.16 10.54
CA ARG A 34 -4.96 -27.53 10.21
C ARG A 34 -5.66 -27.60 8.85
N GLY A 35 -5.34 -26.68 7.96
CA GLY A 35 -5.94 -26.61 6.63
C GLY A 35 -5.00 -27.08 5.52
N LEU A 36 -5.53 -27.26 4.31
CA LEU A 36 -4.75 -27.47 3.10
C LEU A 36 -3.96 -26.18 2.80
N THR A 37 -2.63 -26.25 2.87
CA THR A 37 -1.77 -25.07 2.73
C THR A 37 -1.33 -24.88 1.28
N ILE A 38 -1.57 -23.70 0.73
CA ILE A 38 -1.24 -23.32 -0.66
C ILE A 38 -0.36 -22.09 -0.66
N GLY A 39 0.61 -22.02 -1.59
CA GLY A 39 1.46 -20.85 -1.81
C GLY A 39 2.07 -20.84 -3.20
N LEU A 40 2.99 -19.90 -3.43
CA LEU A 40 3.70 -19.79 -4.69
C LEU A 40 4.76 -20.88 -4.82
N SER A 41 5.13 -21.22 -6.06
CA SER A 41 6.17 -22.21 -6.36
C SER A 41 7.57 -21.64 -6.09
N ASN A 42 8.55 -22.53 -5.98
CA ASN A 42 9.93 -22.17 -5.65
C ASN A 42 10.59 -21.19 -6.65
N HIS A 43 10.12 -21.15 -7.88
CA HIS A 43 10.66 -20.24 -8.91
C HIS A 43 10.00 -18.87 -8.89
N THR A 44 8.88 -18.70 -8.18
CA THR A 44 8.07 -17.48 -8.21
C THR A 44 7.76 -16.94 -6.81
N ILE A 45 8.39 -17.52 -5.78
CA ILE A 45 8.22 -17.13 -4.38
C ILE A 45 9.44 -16.30 -3.92
N ARG A 46 9.23 -15.44 -2.92
CA ARG A 46 10.29 -14.59 -2.37
C ARG A 46 11.38 -15.39 -1.64
N GLU A 47 10.98 -16.37 -0.83
CA GLU A 47 11.92 -17.27 -0.12
C GLU A 47 11.63 -18.71 -0.51
N PRO A 48 12.44 -19.33 -1.38
CA PRO A 48 12.15 -20.69 -1.91
C PRO A 48 11.92 -21.76 -0.84
N LEU A 49 12.61 -21.68 0.31
CA LEU A 49 12.44 -22.65 1.39
C LEU A 49 11.02 -22.61 2.00
N ALA A 50 10.27 -21.52 1.83
CA ALA A 50 8.89 -21.45 2.31
C ALA A 50 8.00 -22.52 1.65
N THR A 51 8.36 -22.95 0.43
CA THR A 51 7.58 -23.98 -0.30
C THR A 51 7.51 -25.33 0.43
N LEU A 52 8.47 -25.60 1.32
CA LEU A 52 8.46 -26.83 2.12
C LEU A 52 7.23 -26.94 3.03
N PHE A 53 6.58 -25.82 3.32
CA PHE A 53 5.43 -25.77 4.22
C PHE A 53 4.08 -25.87 3.48
N TYR A 54 4.09 -25.92 2.12
CA TYR A 54 2.85 -25.94 1.33
C TYR A 54 2.53 -27.34 0.79
N ASN A 55 1.26 -27.71 0.90
CA ASN A 55 0.73 -28.92 0.29
C ASN A 55 0.60 -28.76 -1.23
N LYS A 56 0.27 -27.56 -1.70
CA LYS A 56 0.09 -27.27 -3.12
C LYS A 56 0.75 -25.93 -3.47
N ARG A 57 1.32 -25.85 -4.66
CA ARG A 57 2.09 -24.70 -5.11
C ARG A 57 1.63 -24.28 -6.51
N TYR A 58 1.56 -22.97 -6.72
CA TYR A 58 1.21 -22.40 -8.03
C TYR A 58 2.32 -21.50 -8.54
N SER A 59 2.64 -21.61 -9.81
CA SER A 59 3.64 -20.76 -10.47
C SER A 59 2.95 -19.53 -11.03
N VAL A 60 3.39 -18.35 -10.63
CA VAL A 60 2.87 -17.05 -11.12
C VAL A 60 4.08 -16.22 -11.51
N PRO A 61 4.11 -15.60 -12.71
CA PRO A 61 5.30 -14.87 -13.15
C PRO A 61 5.78 -13.85 -12.13
N TRP A 62 7.09 -13.83 -11.87
CA TRP A 62 7.69 -12.90 -10.92
C TRP A 62 7.59 -11.45 -11.40
N GLU A 63 7.61 -11.27 -12.72
CA GLU A 63 7.59 -9.98 -13.38
C GLU A 63 6.23 -9.27 -13.30
N ASP A 64 5.18 -10.01 -13.00
CA ASP A 64 3.84 -9.42 -12.82
C ASP A 64 3.81 -8.54 -11.56
N HIS A 65 2.97 -7.54 -11.60
CA HIS A 65 2.74 -6.65 -10.46
C HIS A 65 2.27 -7.45 -9.24
N ALA A 66 2.71 -7.07 -8.04
CA ALA A 66 2.42 -7.81 -6.80
C ALA A 66 0.91 -8.05 -6.58
N VAL A 67 0.07 -7.08 -6.93
CA VAL A 67 -1.40 -7.24 -6.82
C VAL A 67 -1.88 -8.35 -7.75
N ASP A 68 -1.43 -8.34 -9.01
CA ASP A 68 -1.81 -9.37 -9.99
C ASP A 68 -1.32 -10.76 -9.56
N ARG A 69 -0.09 -10.84 -9.05
CA ARG A 69 0.47 -12.11 -8.57
C ARG A 69 -0.37 -12.72 -7.46
N ILE A 70 -0.81 -11.88 -6.52
CA ILE A 70 -1.66 -12.32 -5.41
C ILE A 70 -3.04 -12.76 -5.95
N ARG A 71 -3.64 -11.96 -6.82
CA ARG A 71 -4.94 -12.28 -7.43
C ARG A 71 -4.88 -13.60 -8.21
N GLN A 72 -3.81 -13.82 -9.00
CA GLN A 72 -3.60 -15.09 -9.72
C GLN A 72 -3.46 -16.28 -8.77
N LEU A 73 -2.72 -16.09 -7.67
CA LEU A 73 -2.58 -17.16 -6.67
C LEU A 73 -3.95 -17.53 -6.07
N PHE A 74 -4.75 -16.51 -5.68
CA PHE A 74 -6.08 -16.75 -5.12
C PHE A 74 -7.02 -17.37 -6.15
N SER A 75 -7.01 -16.89 -7.38
CA SER A 75 -7.82 -17.44 -8.48
C SER A 75 -7.56 -18.93 -8.65
N ARG A 76 -6.29 -19.32 -8.72
CA ARG A 76 -5.90 -20.75 -8.88
C ARG A 76 -6.22 -21.58 -7.63
N ALA A 77 -6.05 -21.01 -6.44
CA ALA A 77 -6.31 -21.70 -5.20
C ALA A 77 -7.81 -21.96 -4.98
N LEU A 78 -8.65 -20.97 -5.33
CA LEU A 78 -10.10 -21.00 -5.13
C LEU A 78 -10.86 -21.49 -6.37
N LYS A 79 -10.16 -21.72 -7.49
CA LYS A 79 -10.74 -22.17 -8.76
C LYS A 79 -11.83 -21.22 -9.28
N HIS A 80 -11.57 -19.91 -9.20
CA HIS A 80 -12.48 -18.93 -9.79
C HIS A 80 -11.73 -18.12 -10.85
N GLU A 81 -12.45 -17.63 -11.83
CA GLU A 81 -11.87 -16.76 -12.86
C GLU A 81 -11.51 -15.41 -12.25
N TYR A 82 -10.45 -14.83 -12.77
CA TYR A 82 -10.04 -13.49 -12.40
C TYR A 82 -9.80 -12.69 -13.68
N ASP A 83 -10.33 -11.49 -13.70
CA ASP A 83 -10.12 -10.58 -14.81
C ASP A 83 -9.00 -9.59 -14.41
N LYS A 84 -7.94 -9.58 -15.19
CA LYS A 84 -6.80 -8.70 -14.96
C LYS A 84 -7.19 -7.21 -15.03
N ASP A 85 -8.14 -6.91 -15.93
CA ASP A 85 -8.53 -5.53 -16.21
C ASP A 85 -9.60 -5.02 -15.22
N GLU A 86 -10.24 -5.90 -14.47
CA GLU A 86 -11.16 -5.51 -13.43
C GLU A 86 -10.40 -5.17 -12.14
N ILE A 87 -10.18 -3.89 -11.90
CA ILE A 87 -9.47 -3.42 -10.70
C ILE A 87 -10.51 -3.00 -9.66
N ASN A 88 -10.86 -3.94 -8.79
CA ASN A 88 -11.79 -3.70 -7.69
C ASN A 88 -11.17 -4.25 -6.40
N TYR A 89 -10.95 -3.36 -5.44
CA TYR A 89 -10.39 -3.73 -4.14
C TYR A 89 -11.43 -4.26 -3.16
N GLY A 90 -12.71 -4.22 -3.53
CA GLY A 90 -13.80 -4.68 -2.68
C GLY A 90 -13.96 -3.86 -1.40
N LEU A 91 -13.48 -2.61 -1.39
CA LEU A 91 -13.64 -1.77 -0.21
C LEU A 91 -15.08 -1.26 -0.12
N ASP A 92 -15.67 -1.43 1.05
CA ASP A 92 -16.98 -0.84 1.36
C ASP A 92 -16.76 0.66 1.66
N THR A 93 -17.04 1.50 0.68
CA THR A 93 -16.87 2.95 0.82
C THR A 93 -17.83 3.58 1.83
N SER A 94 -18.89 2.88 2.24
CA SER A 94 -19.74 3.37 3.35
C SER A 94 -18.92 3.52 4.65
N LEU A 95 -17.84 2.75 4.79
CA LEU A 95 -16.94 2.85 5.94
C LEU A 95 -16.18 4.18 6.00
N VAL A 96 -16.05 4.88 4.88
CA VAL A 96 -15.40 6.19 4.80
C VAL A 96 -16.41 7.33 4.56
N ASP A 97 -17.70 7.03 4.75
CA ASP A 97 -18.77 8.03 4.69
C ASP A 97 -19.01 8.54 3.26
N ALA A 98 -19.63 7.67 2.45
CA ALA A 98 -19.87 7.92 1.03
C ALA A 98 -20.77 9.14 0.74
N GLU A 99 -21.54 9.63 1.72
CA GLU A 99 -22.36 10.84 1.55
C GLU A 99 -21.56 12.13 1.66
N SER A 100 -20.29 12.04 2.03
CA SER A 100 -19.46 13.23 2.20
C SER A 100 -19.03 13.83 0.85
N VAL A 101 -19.17 15.12 0.73
CA VAL A 101 -18.82 15.87 -0.48
C VAL A 101 -17.30 15.86 -0.67
N VAL A 102 -16.87 15.50 -1.88
CA VAL A 102 -15.45 15.60 -2.26
C VAL A 102 -15.05 17.06 -2.37
N ASN A 103 -13.98 17.45 -1.71
CA ASN A 103 -13.40 18.78 -1.85
C ASN A 103 -12.43 18.78 -3.04
N HIS A 104 -12.89 19.25 -4.19
CA HIS A 104 -12.14 19.30 -5.43
C HIS A 104 -10.97 20.28 -5.40
N LYS A 105 -10.79 21.03 -4.32
CA LYS A 105 -9.66 21.96 -4.14
C LYS A 105 -8.74 21.56 -2.98
N GLN A 106 -8.76 20.29 -2.59
CA GLN A 106 -7.95 19.83 -1.48
C GLN A 106 -7.08 18.64 -1.90
N LEU A 107 -5.78 18.73 -1.67
CA LEU A 107 -4.80 17.68 -1.94
C LEU A 107 -4.29 17.10 -0.62
N VAL A 108 -3.95 15.82 -0.63
CA VAL A 108 -3.30 15.16 0.52
C VAL A 108 -1.86 14.82 0.12
N PHE A 109 -0.89 15.26 0.92
CA PHE A 109 0.51 14.91 0.72
C PHE A 109 0.93 13.85 1.75
N LEU A 110 1.18 12.64 1.26
CA LEU A 110 1.61 11.50 2.06
C LEU A 110 3.15 11.45 2.05
N HIS A 111 3.75 12.27 2.91
CA HIS A 111 5.18 12.54 2.94
C HIS A 111 5.97 11.55 3.82
N GLY A 112 5.25 10.72 4.59
CA GLY A 112 5.83 9.78 5.56
C GLY A 112 6.03 8.39 4.96
N THR A 113 7.17 7.76 5.30
CA THR A 113 7.48 6.38 4.94
C THR A 113 8.49 5.81 5.94
N THR A 114 8.51 4.50 6.08
CA THR A 114 9.38 3.82 7.05
C THR A 114 10.87 3.87 6.65
N TRP A 115 11.15 3.82 5.34
CA TRP A 115 12.52 3.72 4.84
C TRP A 115 13.08 5.09 4.48
N ALA A 116 14.22 5.43 5.07
CA ALA A 116 14.87 6.73 4.83
C ALA A 116 15.12 7.01 3.36
N THR A 117 15.50 5.97 2.60
CA THR A 117 15.78 6.09 1.15
C THR A 117 14.54 6.40 0.30
N LYS A 118 13.35 6.23 0.84
CA LYS A 118 12.10 6.52 0.13
C LYS A 118 11.58 7.93 0.40
N HIS A 119 12.22 8.69 1.30
CA HIS A 119 11.80 10.07 1.57
C HIS A 119 12.15 11.01 0.42
N TRP A 120 11.22 11.88 0.10
CA TRP A 120 11.46 13.00 -0.81
C TRP A 120 11.93 14.22 0.02
N PRO A 121 12.87 15.04 -0.47
CA PRO A 121 13.39 16.15 0.32
C PRO A 121 12.31 17.15 0.77
N GLU A 122 12.45 17.64 2.00
CA GLU A 122 11.46 18.58 2.59
C GLU A 122 11.36 19.87 1.78
N SER A 123 12.48 20.36 1.21
CA SER A 123 12.47 21.54 0.35
C SER A 123 11.59 21.35 -0.88
N TYR A 124 11.56 20.14 -1.44
CA TYR A 124 10.72 19.85 -2.60
C TYR A 124 9.24 19.74 -2.20
N TRP A 125 8.94 19.14 -1.04
CA TRP A 125 7.57 19.14 -0.50
C TRP A 125 7.07 20.56 -0.28
N ARG A 126 7.90 21.45 0.29
CA ARG A 126 7.54 22.88 0.48
C ARG A 126 7.26 23.57 -0.85
N HIS A 127 8.13 23.35 -1.82
CA HIS A 127 7.98 23.94 -3.15
C HIS A 127 6.70 23.45 -3.84
N LEU A 128 6.44 22.13 -3.76
CA LEU A 128 5.22 21.55 -4.31
C LEU A 128 3.97 22.08 -3.61
N ALA A 129 4.01 22.24 -2.30
CA ALA A 129 2.91 22.83 -1.54
C ALA A 129 2.66 24.28 -1.97
N TYR A 130 3.73 25.05 -2.18
CA TYR A 130 3.63 26.41 -2.70
C TYR A 130 2.95 26.42 -4.08
N ILE A 131 3.41 25.57 -5.01
CA ILE A 131 2.80 25.47 -6.35
C ILE A 131 1.32 25.12 -6.23
N ALA A 132 0.97 24.16 -5.39
CA ALA A 132 -0.43 23.73 -5.21
C ALA A 132 -1.30 24.89 -4.71
N THR A 133 -0.82 25.63 -3.72
CA THR A 133 -1.61 26.73 -3.15
C THR A 133 -1.72 27.93 -4.11
N GLU A 134 -0.69 28.24 -4.88
CA GLU A 134 -0.78 29.26 -5.94
C GLU A 134 -1.81 28.88 -7.03
N ASN A 135 -2.09 27.58 -7.18
CA ASN A 135 -3.10 27.09 -8.12
C ASN A 135 -4.46 26.85 -7.45
N GLY A 136 -4.67 27.40 -6.26
CA GLY A 136 -5.97 27.42 -5.58
C GLY A 136 -6.33 26.14 -4.84
N PHE A 137 -5.34 25.28 -4.54
CA PHE A 137 -5.57 24.08 -3.73
C PHE A 137 -5.15 24.34 -2.28
N SER A 138 -5.85 23.71 -1.35
CA SER A 138 -5.35 23.55 0.01
C SER A 138 -4.63 22.19 0.12
N VAL A 139 -3.68 22.09 1.04
CA VAL A 139 -2.88 20.87 1.23
C VAL A 139 -3.03 20.35 2.65
N LEU A 140 -3.30 19.05 2.79
CA LEU A 140 -3.37 18.37 4.08
C LEU A 140 -2.14 17.47 4.26
N LEU A 141 -1.53 17.56 5.44
CA LEU A 141 -0.35 16.78 5.82
C LEU A 141 -0.70 15.87 7.02
N PRO A 142 -1.11 14.61 6.77
CA PRO A 142 -1.28 13.66 7.86
C PRO A 142 0.07 13.12 8.33
N TRP A 143 0.10 12.60 9.56
CA TRP A 143 1.30 12.02 10.16
C TRP A 143 0.93 10.89 11.11
N GLY A 144 1.83 9.93 11.30
CA GLY A 144 1.64 8.78 12.18
C GLY A 144 2.53 8.80 13.42
N ASN A 145 3.65 9.55 13.38
CA ASN A 145 4.60 9.62 14.47
C ASN A 145 5.20 11.03 14.59
N GLU A 146 5.89 11.28 15.69
CA GLU A 146 6.41 12.61 16.03
C GLU A 146 7.39 13.17 14.97
N LEU A 147 8.24 12.31 14.42
CA LEU A 147 9.19 12.75 13.37
C LEU A 147 8.47 13.20 12.10
N GLU A 148 7.39 12.50 11.75
CA GLU A 148 6.55 12.91 10.61
C GLU A 148 5.81 14.21 10.92
N ARG A 149 5.30 14.40 12.15
CA ARG A 149 4.66 15.65 12.55
C ARG A 149 5.60 16.84 12.39
N GLN A 150 6.82 16.73 12.93
CA GLN A 150 7.82 17.78 12.81
C GLN A 150 8.18 18.09 11.37
N ARG A 151 8.28 17.05 10.51
CA ARG A 151 8.49 17.24 9.07
C ARG A 151 7.31 17.99 8.45
N ALA A 152 6.09 17.60 8.78
CA ALA A 152 4.88 18.26 8.26
C ALA A 152 4.86 19.74 8.65
N GLU A 153 5.22 20.05 9.90
CA GLU A 153 5.30 21.45 10.38
C GLU A 153 6.32 22.28 9.58
N ARG A 154 7.50 21.69 9.31
CA ARG A 154 8.51 22.38 8.50
C ARG A 154 8.05 22.57 7.04
N VAL A 155 7.32 21.60 6.49
CA VAL A 155 6.75 21.72 5.14
C VAL A 155 5.67 22.81 5.09
N ALA A 156 4.82 22.90 6.11
CA ALA A 156 3.72 23.87 6.17
C ALA A 156 4.19 25.29 6.53
N ALA A 157 5.39 25.44 7.07
CA ALA A 157 5.87 26.72 7.63
C ALA A 157 5.77 27.87 6.61
N GLY A 158 5.03 28.92 6.99
CA GLY A 158 4.86 30.11 6.17
C GLY A 158 3.76 30.02 5.11
N ASN A 159 2.96 28.95 5.10
CA ASN A 159 1.87 28.80 4.13
C ASN A 159 0.56 28.43 4.82
N ASN A 160 -0.36 29.40 4.89
CA ASN A 160 -1.64 29.26 5.61
C ASN A 160 -2.63 28.30 4.94
N GLN A 161 -2.37 27.87 3.71
CA GLN A 161 -3.22 26.93 2.99
C GLN A 161 -2.70 25.49 3.11
N VAL A 162 -1.63 25.27 3.89
CA VAL A 162 -1.07 23.95 4.19
C VAL A 162 -1.37 23.62 5.65
N THR A 163 -2.15 22.59 5.88
CA THR A 163 -2.60 22.22 7.23
C THR A 163 -1.93 20.93 7.70
N VAL A 164 -1.22 21.01 8.81
CA VAL A 164 -0.75 19.83 9.54
C VAL A 164 -1.92 19.33 10.38
N LEU A 165 -2.35 18.11 10.13
CA LEU A 165 -3.54 17.56 10.77
C LEU A 165 -3.24 17.09 12.20
N GLU A 166 -4.28 16.91 13.00
CA GLU A 166 -4.15 16.16 14.25
C GLU A 166 -3.93 14.68 13.92
N ARG A 167 -3.34 13.97 14.88
CA ARG A 167 -3.15 12.52 14.75
C ARG A 167 -4.52 11.85 14.70
N MET A 168 -4.69 10.98 13.71
CA MET A 168 -5.97 10.29 13.51
C MET A 168 -5.77 8.80 13.26
N PRO A 169 -6.78 7.97 13.59
CA PRO A 169 -6.72 6.55 13.25
C PRO A 169 -6.81 6.35 11.75
N LEU A 170 -6.43 5.15 11.27
CA LEU A 170 -6.40 4.81 9.83
C LEU A 170 -7.74 5.11 9.14
N LYS A 171 -8.87 4.85 9.82
CA LYS A 171 -10.19 5.16 9.26
C LYS A 171 -10.37 6.67 8.99
N GLY A 172 -9.83 7.52 9.86
CA GLY A 172 -9.83 8.98 9.65
C GLY A 172 -8.97 9.37 8.45
N VAL A 173 -7.78 8.76 8.32
CA VAL A 173 -6.90 8.98 7.16
C VAL A 173 -7.61 8.54 5.87
N ALA A 174 -8.25 7.39 5.88
CA ALA A 174 -9.00 6.89 4.71
C ALA A 174 -10.12 7.85 4.30
N ARG A 175 -10.89 8.35 5.28
CA ARG A 175 -11.95 9.32 5.04
C ARG A 175 -11.41 10.62 4.43
N MET A 176 -10.32 11.15 4.99
CA MET A 176 -9.65 12.34 4.49
C MET A 176 -9.19 12.15 3.02
N ILE A 177 -8.53 11.02 2.73
CA ILE A 177 -8.11 10.67 1.38
C ILE A 177 -9.33 10.60 0.45
N TYR A 178 -10.37 9.91 0.87
CA TYR A 178 -11.60 9.74 0.07
C TYR A 178 -12.24 11.09 -0.29
N ARG A 179 -12.20 12.07 0.63
CA ARG A 179 -12.80 13.40 0.42
C ARG A 179 -11.92 14.35 -0.41
N SER A 180 -10.64 14.04 -0.58
CA SER A 180 -9.72 14.94 -1.31
C SER A 180 -9.90 14.86 -2.82
N ALA A 181 -9.38 15.87 -3.53
CA ALA A 181 -9.29 15.87 -4.99
C ALA A 181 -8.28 14.87 -5.51
N GLY A 182 -7.19 14.67 -4.76
CA GLY A 182 -6.12 13.75 -5.16
C GLY A 182 -5.04 13.67 -4.10
N VAL A 183 -4.10 12.76 -4.34
CA VAL A 183 -3.04 12.43 -3.40
C VAL A 183 -1.68 12.52 -4.09
N ILE A 184 -0.69 13.07 -3.39
CA ILE A 184 0.71 12.96 -3.78
C ILE A 184 1.42 12.20 -2.68
N ALA A 185 2.12 11.13 -3.03
CA ALA A 185 2.67 10.20 -2.04
C ALA A 185 4.12 9.83 -2.38
N VAL A 186 4.93 9.59 -1.36
CA VAL A 186 6.12 8.76 -1.54
C VAL A 186 5.69 7.29 -1.55
N ASP A 187 6.60 6.37 -1.82
CA ASP A 187 6.35 4.93 -1.74
C ASP A 187 5.98 4.53 -0.30
N THR A 188 4.68 4.44 -0.03
CA THR A 188 4.13 4.23 1.32
C THR A 188 2.80 3.47 1.25
N GLY A 189 2.47 2.76 2.33
CA GLY A 189 1.21 2.01 2.44
C GLY A 189 -0.04 2.88 2.26
N LEU A 190 0.02 4.14 2.67
CA LEU A 190 -1.11 5.06 2.49
C LEU A 190 -1.34 5.42 1.01
N GLY A 191 -0.30 5.38 0.17
CA GLY A 191 -0.46 5.52 -1.28
C GLY A 191 -1.30 4.37 -1.86
N HIS A 192 -1.06 3.15 -1.39
CA HIS A 192 -1.87 1.99 -1.80
C HIS A 192 -3.31 2.10 -1.29
N LEU A 193 -3.51 2.67 -0.10
CA LEU A 193 -4.87 2.94 0.40
C LEU A 193 -5.58 3.96 -0.49
N ALA A 194 -4.89 5.00 -0.94
CA ALA A 194 -5.45 6.00 -1.85
C ALA A 194 -5.88 5.33 -3.18
N ALA A 195 -5.03 4.46 -3.73
CA ALA A 195 -5.35 3.69 -4.94
C ALA A 195 -6.58 2.79 -4.72
N ALA A 196 -6.64 2.10 -3.57
CA ALA A 196 -7.76 1.22 -3.24
C ALA A 196 -9.07 2.00 -3.06
N LEU A 197 -8.99 3.27 -2.65
CA LEU A 197 -10.13 4.19 -2.57
C LEU A 197 -10.43 4.86 -3.92
N SER A 198 -9.77 4.42 -5.00
CA SER A 198 -9.93 4.95 -6.36
C SER A 198 -9.63 6.45 -6.46
N LYS A 199 -8.68 6.94 -5.66
CA LYS A 199 -8.28 8.36 -5.72
C LYS A 199 -7.15 8.57 -6.74
N PRO A 200 -7.23 9.64 -7.53
CA PRO A 200 -6.10 10.05 -8.36
C PRO A 200 -4.86 10.23 -7.48
N THR A 201 -3.80 9.48 -7.79
CA THR A 201 -2.61 9.49 -6.94
C THR A 201 -1.35 9.62 -7.80
N LEU A 202 -0.52 10.60 -7.47
CA LEU A 202 0.83 10.72 -8.01
C LEU A 202 1.80 10.15 -6.96
N SER A 203 2.50 9.08 -7.29
CA SER A 203 3.43 8.42 -6.36
C SER A 203 4.88 8.55 -6.83
N LEU A 204 5.77 8.88 -5.88
CA LEU A 204 7.19 9.15 -6.12
C LEU A 204 8.02 7.94 -5.68
N TYR A 205 8.80 7.40 -6.61
CA TYR A 205 9.62 6.20 -6.39
C TYR A 205 11.10 6.53 -6.61
N GLY A 206 11.91 6.33 -5.58
CA GLY A 206 13.36 6.42 -5.66
C GLY A 206 13.98 5.03 -5.85
N PRO A 207 14.12 4.25 -4.77
CA PRO A 207 14.84 2.97 -4.80
C PRO A 207 14.02 1.77 -5.32
N THR A 208 12.71 1.90 -5.45
CA THR A 208 11.82 0.77 -5.78
C THR A 208 11.27 0.87 -7.19
N ASN A 209 10.95 -0.29 -7.79
CA ASN A 209 10.34 -0.37 -9.11
C ASN A 209 8.81 -0.35 -8.98
N PRO A 210 8.14 0.75 -9.39
CA PRO A 210 6.68 0.80 -9.28
C PRO A 210 5.96 -0.22 -10.20
N GLY A 211 6.61 -0.70 -11.25
CA GLY A 211 6.02 -1.74 -12.11
C GLY A 211 5.78 -3.06 -11.36
N LEU A 212 6.56 -3.31 -10.30
CA LEU A 212 6.41 -4.54 -9.51
C LEU A 212 5.54 -4.35 -8.27
N SER A 213 5.54 -3.18 -7.66
CA SER A 213 4.89 -2.96 -6.36
C SER A 213 4.37 -1.55 -6.14
N GLY A 214 4.15 -0.78 -7.19
CA GLY A 214 3.60 0.57 -7.08
C GLY A 214 2.12 0.59 -6.73
N THR A 215 1.56 1.77 -6.56
CA THR A 215 0.11 1.92 -6.39
C THR A 215 -0.60 1.37 -7.64
N PHE A 216 -1.68 0.61 -7.44
CA PHE A 216 -2.30 -0.15 -8.51
C PHE A 216 -3.75 0.33 -8.72
N GLY A 217 -4.09 0.73 -9.94
CA GLY A 217 -5.43 1.25 -10.22
C GLY A 217 -5.46 2.19 -11.43
N HIS A 218 -6.64 2.65 -11.80
CA HIS A 218 -6.84 3.41 -13.04
C HIS A 218 -6.22 4.80 -13.02
N GLN A 219 -6.27 5.52 -11.91
CA GLN A 219 -5.83 6.92 -11.84
C GLN A 219 -4.51 7.03 -11.06
N GLN A 220 -3.57 6.11 -11.35
CA GLN A 220 -2.28 6.06 -10.65
C GLN A 220 -1.16 6.50 -11.59
N ILE A 221 -0.44 7.53 -11.19
CA ILE A 221 0.71 8.07 -11.92
C ILE A 221 1.96 7.81 -11.09
N HIS A 222 2.97 7.21 -11.72
CA HIS A 222 4.22 6.89 -11.05
C HIS A 222 5.36 7.74 -11.62
N MET A 223 5.98 8.52 -10.75
CA MET A 223 7.24 9.20 -11.09
C MET A 223 8.38 8.43 -10.44
N LYS A 224 9.31 7.97 -11.25
CA LYS A 224 10.47 7.23 -10.76
C LYS A 224 11.76 8.01 -11.02
N SER A 225 12.74 7.77 -10.16
CA SER A 225 14.08 8.33 -10.33
C SER A 225 14.73 7.76 -11.59
N ASN A 226 15.44 8.61 -12.33
CA ASN A 226 16.22 8.22 -13.50
C ASN A 226 17.70 7.97 -13.18
N LEU A 227 18.05 7.81 -11.90
CA LEU A 227 19.40 7.50 -11.49
C LEU A 227 19.79 6.08 -11.93
N ASN A 228 21.05 5.92 -12.36
CA ASN A 228 21.57 4.61 -12.82
C ASN A 228 21.48 3.52 -11.75
N CYS A 229 21.46 3.90 -10.47
CA CYS A 229 21.32 2.97 -9.35
C CYS A 229 19.85 2.68 -8.97
N SER A 230 18.88 3.19 -9.70
CA SER A 230 17.47 2.92 -9.44
C SER A 230 16.90 1.92 -10.46
N PRO A 231 16.17 0.89 -10.00
CA PRO A 231 15.84 0.55 -8.62
C PRO A 231 17.03 -0.07 -7.87
N CYS A 232 17.05 0.11 -6.56
CA CYS A 232 18.11 -0.53 -5.73
C CYS A 232 17.76 -2.00 -5.48
N UNK A 233 18.68 -2.64 -5.86
CA UNK A 233 18.52 -4.02 -5.66
C UNK A 233 18.27 -4.43 -4.39
#